data_4f79b6bab977a2e9a296ec93849e3156
#
_entry.id   4f79b6bab977a2e9a296ec93849e3156
#
_cell.length_a   1.000
_cell.length_b   1.000
_cell.length_c   1.000
_cell.angle_alpha   90.00
_cell.angle_beta   90.00
_cell.angle_gamma   90.00
#
_symmetry.space_group_name_H-M   'P 1'
#
loop_
_entity.id
_entity.type
_entity.pdbx_description
1 polymer ?
#
loop_
_entity_poly.entity_id
_entity_poly.type
_entity_poly.pdbx_seq_one_letter_code
_entity_poly.pdbx_strand_id
1 'polypeptide(L)'
;MLLKRIVALVVLLYPVIVLGGDASGQFTAGKKPPIRPKYAAAYETRDQRDARKTAVEVVLSEEPIDVVEAAAELDPHSNVINQKALRDHNYVLLWVRPDNDVSMNATYSDTMMQYVEMTGSRMTAELTTNTRDKVAGRIFSPKPLKRMNGDEYTIDLKFSAEVTRPPAGTKLPTDGGEPGKALKSLQSAIAKKSWDGIKANVSAKNVESFDESYRTPKENLDDAIQTLGFWLPKKAGKITGGELRGDTALLDLEGELFEGQNALFLVRMVKENSRWVFDRATKAGMIDN
;
A
#
# COMPACT_ATOMS: atom_id res chain seq x y z
N MET A 1 43.95 2.90 -45.41
CA MET A 1 43.27 1.92 -44.54
C MET A 1 43.14 2.56 -43.14
N LEU A 2 42.01 3.24 -42.87
CA LEU A 2 41.78 4.01 -41.63
C LEU A 2 41.02 3.15 -40.65
N LEU A 3 41.62 2.78 -39.54
CA LEU A 3 41.02 2.04 -38.45
C LEU A 3 40.18 3.00 -37.59
N LYS A 4 38.84 2.95 -37.70
CA LYS A 4 37.93 3.70 -36.82
C LYS A 4 37.89 3.00 -35.47
N ARG A 5 38.46 3.63 -34.44
CA ARG A 5 38.32 3.22 -33.05
C ARG A 5 36.91 3.62 -32.55
N ILE A 6 36.07 2.64 -32.33
CA ILE A 6 34.81 2.82 -31.62
C ILE A 6 35.13 2.82 -30.11
N VAL A 7 35.03 3.96 -29.48
CA VAL A 7 35.07 4.08 -28.00
C VAL A 7 33.66 3.77 -27.51
N ALA A 8 33.47 2.59 -26.95
CA ALA A 8 32.21 2.26 -26.25
C ALA A 8 32.22 2.96 -24.89
N LEU A 9 31.35 3.96 -24.75
CA LEU A 9 31.08 4.62 -23.46
C LEU A 9 30.24 3.64 -22.60
N VAL A 10 30.87 2.96 -21.65
CA VAL A 10 30.16 2.17 -20.62
C VAL A 10 29.66 3.14 -19.59
N VAL A 11 28.35 3.48 -19.65
CA VAL A 11 27.67 4.20 -18.59
C VAL A 11 27.44 3.21 -17.46
N LEU A 12 28.28 3.27 -16.43
CA LEU A 12 28.03 2.58 -15.16
C LEU A 12 26.86 3.28 -14.48
N LEU A 13 25.67 2.72 -14.63
CA LEU A 13 24.51 3.04 -13.79
C LEU A 13 24.82 2.52 -12.38
N TYR A 14 25.38 3.38 -11.54
CA TYR A 14 25.35 3.12 -10.10
C TYR A 14 23.90 3.15 -9.66
N PRO A 15 23.41 2.14 -8.90
CA PRO A 15 22.13 2.25 -8.24
C PRO A 15 22.21 3.48 -7.33
N VAL A 16 21.39 4.46 -7.60
CA VAL A 16 21.16 5.57 -6.65
C VAL A 16 20.49 4.91 -5.45
N ILE A 17 21.28 4.64 -4.43
CA ILE A 17 20.74 4.31 -3.11
C ILE A 17 20.01 5.57 -2.69
N VAL A 18 18.69 5.56 -2.80
CA VAL A 18 17.85 6.59 -2.20
C VAL A 18 18.05 6.40 -0.70
N LEU A 19 18.99 7.18 -0.16
CA LEU A 19 19.16 7.30 1.28
C LEU A 19 17.83 7.79 1.80
N GLY A 20 17.19 6.99 2.62
CA GLY A 20 16.00 7.40 3.36
C GLY A 20 16.26 8.73 4.05
N GLY A 21 15.22 9.53 4.24
CA GLY A 21 15.35 10.79 4.96
C GLY A 21 15.76 10.60 6.41
N ASP A 22 15.90 11.70 7.14
CA ASP A 22 16.35 11.71 8.52
C ASP A 22 15.17 11.68 9.50
N ALA A 23 15.35 10.95 10.60
CA ALA A 23 14.47 11.00 11.76
C ALA A 23 15.28 11.22 13.04
N SER A 24 14.65 11.83 14.05
CA SER A 24 15.27 12.05 15.36
C SER A 24 14.22 12.24 16.45
N GLY A 25 14.67 12.23 17.70
CA GLY A 25 13.79 12.32 18.86
C GLY A 25 13.44 10.94 19.41
N GLN A 26 12.31 10.84 20.11
CA GLN A 26 11.91 9.58 20.72
C GLN A 26 10.42 9.46 20.95
N PHE A 27 9.95 8.21 20.95
CA PHE A 27 8.68 7.79 21.51
C PHE A 27 8.97 6.95 22.76
N THR A 28 8.35 7.29 23.91
CA THR A 28 8.54 6.52 25.15
C THR A 28 7.20 5.97 25.63
N ALA A 29 7.18 4.77 26.20
CA ALA A 29 5.96 4.16 26.71
C ALA A 29 6.23 3.30 27.94
N GLY A 30 5.77 3.74 29.11
CA GLY A 30 5.89 3.03 30.37
C GLY A 30 7.35 2.60 30.67
N LYS A 31 7.54 1.28 30.86
CA LYS A 31 8.85 0.69 31.12
C LYS A 31 9.53 0.13 29.87
N LYS A 32 8.93 0.31 28.67
CA LYS A 32 9.49 -0.15 27.42
C LYS A 32 10.72 0.66 27.00
N PRO A 33 11.69 0.07 26.29
CA PRO A 33 12.77 0.82 25.67
C PRO A 33 12.21 1.94 24.78
N PRO A 34 12.76 3.15 24.81
CA PRO A 34 12.34 4.22 23.91
C PRO A 34 12.58 3.84 22.43
N ILE A 35 11.62 4.12 21.56
CA ILE A 35 11.83 4.07 20.11
C ILE A 35 12.59 5.35 19.70
N ARG A 36 13.78 5.21 19.14
CA ARG A 36 14.64 6.32 18.70
C ARG A 36 14.96 6.21 17.22
N PRO A 37 14.06 6.63 16.35
CA PRO A 37 14.27 6.49 14.92
C PRO A 37 15.45 7.35 14.46
N LYS A 38 16.18 6.85 13.47
CA LYS A 38 17.29 7.53 12.78
C LYS A 38 16.94 7.79 11.32
N TYR A 39 16.05 6.98 10.77
CA TYR A 39 15.69 6.96 9.37
C TYR A 39 14.22 7.29 9.19
N ALA A 40 13.90 8.05 8.16
CA ALA A 40 12.55 8.29 7.70
C ALA A 40 12.44 7.85 6.23
N ALA A 41 11.47 7.02 5.92
CA ALA A 41 11.14 6.66 4.54
C ALA A 41 9.67 7.00 4.29
N ALA A 42 9.36 7.57 3.12
CA ALA A 42 8.00 7.99 2.80
C ALA A 42 7.56 7.51 1.44
N TYR A 43 6.29 7.13 1.32
CA TYR A 43 5.68 6.73 0.07
C TYR A 43 4.22 7.16 -0.01
N GLU A 44 3.74 7.36 -1.25
CA GLU A 44 2.35 7.70 -1.49
C GLU A 44 1.45 6.48 -1.27
N THR A 45 0.33 6.69 -0.60
CA THR A 45 -0.71 5.68 -0.36
C THR A 45 -2.09 6.31 -0.50
N ARG A 46 -3.15 5.52 -0.32
CA ARG A 46 -4.52 6.02 -0.23
C ARG A 46 -4.85 6.45 1.19
N ASP A 47 -5.65 7.51 1.33
CA ASP A 47 -6.15 7.92 2.65
C ASP A 47 -7.14 6.88 3.18
N GLN A 48 -6.92 6.40 4.39
CA GLN A 48 -7.78 5.38 5.01
C GLN A 48 -9.20 5.87 5.30
N ARG A 49 -9.39 7.20 5.45
CA ARG A 49 -10.72 7.81 5.70
C ARG A 49 -11.52 7.98 4.41
N ASP A 50 -10.84 8.36 3.33
CA ASP A 50 -11.43 8.51 2.00
C ASP A 50 -10.42 8.06 0.95
N ALA A 51 -10.51 6.82 0.54
CA ALA A 51 -9.56 6.18 -0.38
C ALA A 51 -9.54 6.79 -1.80
N ARG A 52 -10.43 7.73 -2.12
CA ARG A 52 -10.35 8.55 -3.34
C ARG A 52 -9.24 9.58 -3.27
N LYS A 53 -8.79 9.92 -2.05
CA LYS A 53 -7.69 10.85 -1.80
C LYS A 53 -6.38 10.09 -1.60
N THR A 54 -5.28 10.78 -1.83
CA THR A 54 -3.95 10.29 -1.51
C THR A 54 -3.50 10.82 -0.15
N ALA A 55 -2.69 10.04 0.53
CA ALA A 55 -1.95 10.43 1.72
C ALA A 55 -0.49 9.99 1.55
N VAL A 56 0.37 10.45 2.42
CA VAL A 56 1.76 9.98 2.51
C VAL A 56 1.91 9.17 3.78
N GLU A 57 2.37 7.93 3.64
CA GLU A 57 2.80 7.15 4.78
C GLU A 57 4.29 7.35 5.01
N VAL A 58 4.67 7.67 6.25
CA VAL A 58 6.06 7.88 6.67
C VAL A 58 6.41 6.82 7.71
N VAL A 59 7.47 6.09 7.44
CA VAL A 59 8.02 5.10 8.37
C VAL A 59 9.22 5.71 9.07
N LEU A 60 9.18 5.79 10.38
CA LEU A 60 10.28 6.21 11.23
C LEU A 60 10.86 4.97 11.91
N SER A 61 12.13 4.67 11.66
CA SER A 61 12.76 3.41 12.07
C SER A 61 14.18 3.61 12.59
N GLU A 62 14.67 2.65 13.36
CA GLU A 62 16.06 2.60 13.83
C GLU A 62 17.02 2.07 12.75
N GLU A 63 16.49 1.31 11.78
CA GLU A 63 17.20 0.73 10.64
C GLU A 63 16.66 1.27 9.31
N PRO A 64 17.48 1.32 8.25
CA PRO A 64 17.02 1.79 6.93
C PRO A 64 15.91 0.90 6.37
N ILE A 65 14.94 1.51 5.71
CA ILE A 65 13.81 0.85 5.06
C ILE A 65 13.86 1.13 3.56
N ASP A 66 13.76 0.09 2.75
CA ASP A 66 13.57 0.23 1.31
C ASP A 66 12.08 0.33 0.99
N VAL A 67 11.67 1.50 0.55
CA VAL A 67 10.27 1.75 0.15
C VAL A 67 10.10 1.78 -1.37
N VAL A 68 11.17 1.64 -2.17
CA VAL A 68 11.10 1.78 -3.63
C VAL A 68 10.31 0.64 -4.25
N GLU A 69 10.68 -0.60 -3.93
CA GLU A 69 9.95 -1.77 -4.42
C GLU A 69 8.53 -1.82 -3.81
N ALA A 70 8.43 -1.57 -2.51
CA ALA A 70 7.15 -1.60 -1.80
C ALA A 70 6.15 -0.58 -2.36
N ALA A 71 6.58 0.64 -2.69
CA ALA A 71 5.73 1.67 -3.26
C ALA A 71 5.16 1.30 -4.64
N ALA A 72 5.80 0.39 -5.37
CA ALA A 72 5.33 -0.10 -6.67
C ALA A 72 4.28 -1.22 -6.55
N GLU A 73 4.14 -1.82 -5.37
CA GLU A 73 3.22 -2.91 -5.12
C GLU A 73 1.77 -2.42 -4.96
N LEU A 74 0.84 -3.37 -5.08
CA LEU A 74 -0.60 -3.10 -4.94
C LEU A 74 -0.98 -2.66 -3.52
N ASP A 75 -0.30 -3.19 -2.52
CA ASP A 75 -0.45 -2.84 -1.11
C ASP A 75 0.93 -2.44 -0.54
N PRO A 76 1.35 -1.19 -0.73
CA PRO A 76 2.63 -0.70 -0.24
C PRO A 76 2.78 -0.87 1.27
N HIS A 77 1.72 -0.59 2.03
CA HIS A 77 1.72 -0.68 3.49
C HIS A 77 2.12 -2.09 3.96
N SER A 78 1.41 -3.12 3.51
CA SER A 78 1.70 -4.51 3.90
C SER A 78 3.12 -4.93 3.48
N ASN A 79 3.59 -4.47 2.31
CA ASN A 79 4.94 -4.79 1.86
C ASN A 79 6.02 -4.11 2.72
N VAL A 80 5.80 -2.88 3.15
CA VAL A 80 6.74 -2.15 4.01
C VAL A 80 6.79 -2.78 5.41
N ILE A 81 5.64 -2.97 6.07
CA ILE A 81 5.62 -3.51 7.45
C ILE A 81 6.10 -4.97 7.56
N ASN A 82 6.06 -5.72 6.46
CA ASN A 82 6.58 -7.09 6.41
C ASN A 82 8.10 -7.18 6.18
N GLN A 83 8.79 -6.08 5.93
CA GLN A 83 10.25 -6.10 5.84
C GLN A 83 10.87 -6.49 7.18
N LYS A 84 11.95 -7.28 7.11
CA LYS A 84 12.66 -7.77 8.30
C LYS A 84 13.04 -6.63 9.25
N ALA A 85 13.49 -5.50 8.71
CA ALA A 85 13.86 -4.31 9.47
C ALA A 85 12.74 -3.78 10.37
N LEU A 86 11.46 -3.93 9.99
CA LEU A 86 10.31 -3.54 10.83
C LEU A 86 9.75 -4.68 11.67
N ARG A 87 9.80 -5.92 11.19
CA ARG A 87 9.33 -7.06 11.99
C ARG A 87 10.18 -7.32 13.23
N ASP A 88 11.49 -7.08 13.12
CA ASP A 88 12.46 -7.37 14.17
C ASP A 88 12.75 -6.15 15.07
N HIS A 89 12.28 -4.94 14.70
CA HIS A 89 12.55 -3.69 15.39
C HIS A 89 11.28 -2.88 15.67
N ASN A 90 11.39 -1.95 16.61
CA ASN A 90 10.32 -1.01 16.92
C ASN A 90 10.30 0.12 15.88
N TYR A 91 9.12 0.61 15.56
CA TYR A 91 8.96 1.67 14.55
C TYR A 91 7.74 2.56 14.83
N VAL A 92 7.70 3.69 14.13
CA VAL A 92 6.54 4.59 14.14
C VAL A 92 6.09 4.81 12.69
N LEU A 93 4.81 4.63 12.43
CA LEU A 93 4.14 4.97 11.17
C LEU A 93 3.38 6.27 11.34
N LEU A 94 3.47 7.15 10.34
CA LEU A 94 2.68 8.37 10.25
C LEU A 94 1.89 8.35 8.96
N TRP A 95 0.61 8.71 9.01
CA TRP A 95 -0.20 9.02 7.83
C TRP A 95 -0.38 10.53 7.77
N VAL A 96 0.29 11.18 6.83
CA VAL A 96 0.25 12.62 6.59
C VAL A 96 -0.72 12.90 5.45
N ARG A 97 -1.80 13.63 5.74
CA ARG A 97 -2.85 13.98 4.79
C ARG A 97 -2.60 15.33 4.13
N PRO A 98 -3.23 15.60 2.97
CA PRO A 98 -3.07 16.88 2.28
C PRO A 98 -3.52 18.09 3.10
N ASP A 99 -4.44 17.91 4.04
CA ASP A 99 -4.96 18.94 4.95
C ASP A 99 -4.08 19.16 6.19
N ASN A 100 -2.88 18.55 6.23
CA ASN A 100 -1.94 18.53 7.34
C ASN A 100 -2.42 17.78 8.59
N ASP A 101 -3.50 17.03 8.49
CA ASP A 101 -3.86 16.09 9.55
C ASP A 101 -2.90 14.90 9.55
N VAL A 102 -2.42 14.52 10.73
CA VAL A 102 -1.47 13.42 10.91
C VAL A 102 -2.04 12.42 11.89
N SER A 103 -2.04 11.14 11.51
CA SER A 103 -2.22 10.06 12.46
C SER A 103 -0.92 9.27 12.61
N MET A 104 -0.72 8.73 13.81
CA MET A 104 0.48 8.00 14.21
C MET A 104 0.12 6.63 14.75
N ASN A 105 0.96 5.66 14.45
CA ASN A 105 0.97 4.36 15.10
C ASN A 105 2.41 3.99 15.49
N ALA A 106 2.71 3.93 16.79
CA ALA A 106 3.98 3.42 17.28
C ALA A 106 3.84 1.95 17.67
N THR A 107 4.69 1.09 17.13
CA THR A 107 4.63 -0.37 17.27
C THR A 107 5.87 -0.89 17.97
N TYR A 108 5.67 -1.70 19.01
CA TYR A 108 6.71 -2.51 19.65
C TYR A 108 6.64 -3.94 19.09
N SER A 109 7.67 -4.35 18.37
CA SER A 109 7.72 -5.64 17.66
C SER A 109 7.65 -6.85 18.58
N ASP A 110 8.24 -6.75 19.78
CA ASP A 110 8.29 -7.83 20.77
C ASP A 110 6.91 -8.25 21.33
N THR A 111 5.98 -7.30 21.37
CA THR A 111 4.63 -7.48 21.93
C THR A 111 3.51 -7.19 20.96
N MET A 112 3.84 -6.75 19.75
CA MET A 112 2.87 -6.22 18.76
C MET A 112 1.97 -5.13 19.35
N MET A 113 2.45 -4.46 20.41
CA MET A 113 1.70 -3.41 21.09
C MET A 113 1.76 -2.14 20.28
N GLN A 114 0.59 -1.55 20.03
CA GLN A 114 0.43 -0.35 19.24
C GLN A 114 -0.09 0.82 20.06
N TYR A 115 0.41 2.03 19.76
CA TYR A 115 -0.02 3.31 20.31
C TYR A 115 -0.49 4.20 19.17
N VAL A 116 -1.79 4.45 19.12
CA VAL A 116 -2.41 5.22 18.01
C VAL A 116 -2.85 6.59 18.50
N GLU A 117 -2.41 7.64 17.83
CA GLU A 117 -2.79 9.03 18.09
C GLU A 117 -3.12 9.78 16.79
N MET A 118 -3.88 10.88 16.93
CA MET A 118 -4.23 11.77 15.83
C MET A 118 -4.03 13.23 16.26
N THR A 119 -3.68 14.09 15.31
CA THR A 119 -3.65 15.55 15.53
C THR A 119 -4.98 16.08 16.04
N GLY A 120 -4.89 17.14 16.84
CA GLY A 120 -6.10 17.80 17.39
C GLY A 120 -6.70 17.15 18.63
N SER A 121 -6.32 15.90 18.99
CA SER A 121 -6.77 15.30 20.23
C SER A 121 -5.74 15.43 21.36
N ARG A 122 -4.65 14.70 21.29
CA ARG A 122 -3.60 14.67 22.32
C ARG A 122 -2.18 14.83 21.75
N MET A 123 -2.06 14.76 20.43
CA MET A 123 -0.82 14.95 19.67
C MET A 123 -0.90 16.23 18.84
N THR A 124 0.21 16.92 18.73
CA THR A 124 0.39 18.07 17.85
C THR A 124 1.32 17.69 16.71
N ALA A 125 0.99 18.10 15.49
CA ALA A 125 1.88 18.01 14.33
C ALA A 125 2.20 19.41 13.81
N GLU A 126 3.48 19.68 13.63
CA GLU A 126 4.01 20.92 13.04
C GLU A 126 4.74 20.52 11.76
N LEU A 127 4.01 20.49 10.63
CA LEU A 127 4.59 20.17 9.34
C LEU A 127 5.29 21.43 8.77
N THR A 128 6.57 21.31 8.48
CA THR A 128 7.35 22.35 7.79
C THR A 128 7.28 22.18 6.27
N THR A 129 7.00 20.98 5.80
CA THR A 129 6.82 20.64 4.39
C THR A 129 5.77 19.54 4.28
N ASN A 130 4.77 19.76 3.43
CA ASN A 130 3.79 18.75 3.02
C ASN A 130 3.48 19.00 1.54
N THR A 131 4.37 18.53 0.70
CA THR A 131 4.27 18.67 -0.75
C THR A 131 4.16 17.30 -1.41
N ARG A 132 3.92 17.31 -2.70
CA ARG A 132 3.90 16.08 -3.47
C ARG A 132 5.19 15.27 -3.32
N ASP A 133 6.35 15.91 -3.25
CA ASP A 133 7.65 15.26 -3.39
C ASP A 133 8.42 15.14 -2.07
N LYS A 134 7.94 15.83 -1.02
CA LYS A 134 8.63 15.86 0.28
C LYS A 134 7.64 16.07 1.42
N VAL A 135 7.89 15.36 2.51
CA VAL A 135 7.20 15.56 3.79
C VAL A 135 8.24 15.75 4.90
N ALA A 136 8.03 16.76 5.75
CA ALA A 136 8.91 17.03 6.87
C ALA A 136 8.15 17.74 8.00
N GLY A 137 8.57 17.53 9.25
CA GLY A 137 7.96 18.18 10.39
C GLY A 137 8.34 17.56 11.72
N ARG A 138 7.54 17.90 12.73
CA ARG A 138 7.60 17.37 14.08
C ARG A 138 6.23 16.94 14.55
N ILE A 139 6.16 15.81 15.23
CA ILE A 139 5.00 15.40 16.01
C ILE A 139 5.39 15.31 17.48
N PHE A 140 4.53 15.79 18.36
CA PHE A 140 4.83 15.76 19.80
C PHE A 140 3.55 15.77 20.65
N SER A 141 3.69 15.28 21.88
CA SER A 141 2.68 15.43 22.92
C SER A 141 3.10 16.55 23.88
N PRO A 142 2.26 17.61 24.09
CA PRO A 142 2.60 18.72 25.01
C PRO A 142 2.78 18.26 26.45
N LYS A 143 2.21 17.14 26.81
CA LYS A 143 2.30 16.49 28.13
C LYS A 143 2.26 14.97 27.97
N PRO A 144 2.67 14.19 28.99
CA PRO A 144 2.51 12.75 28.96
C PRO A 144 1.05 12.35 28.73
N LEU A 145 0.85 11.35 27.88
CA LEU A 145 -0.44 10.78 27.51
C LEU A 145 -0.65 9.51 28.30
N LYS A 146 -1.92 9.17 28.56
CA LYS A 146 -2.28 7.93 29.29
C LYS A 146 -3.14 7.02 28.44
N ARG A 147 -2.83 5.74 28.46
CA ARG A 147 -3.70 4.67 27.97
C ARG A 147 -4.81 4.37 29.00
N MET A 148 -5.82 3.63 28.56
CA MET A 148 -6.91 3.17 29.44
C MET A 148 -6.40 2.28 30.59
N ASN A 149 -5.29 1.54 30.39
CA ASN A 149 -4.66 0.72 31.43
C ASN A 149 -3.76 1.51 32.39
N GLY A 150 -3.69 2.85 32.24
CA GLY A 150 -2.88 3.73 33.08
C GLY A 150 -1.42 3.93 32.62
N ASP A 151 -0.93 3.21 31.65
CA ASP A 151 0.42 3.39 31.12
C ASP A 151 0.60 4.78 30.50
N GLU A 152 1.68 5.46 30.86
CA GLU A 152 2.04 6.77 30.32
C GLU A 152 2.98 6.62 29.12
N TYR A 153 2.84 7.53 28.14
CA TYR A 153 3.72 7.62 26.98
C TYR A 153 3.90 9.07 26.53
N THR A 154 5.00 9.34 25.85
CA THR A 154 5.31 10.65 25.28
C THR A 154 5.76 10.51 23.84
N ILE A 155 5.53 11.57 23.08
CA ILE A 155 5.89 11.67 21.67
C ILE A 155 6.72 12.93 21.51
N ASP A 156 7.89 12.83 20.89
CA ASP A 156 8.69 13.95 20.40
C ASP A 156 9.58 13.44 19.26
N LEU A 157 9.08 13.53 18.04
CA LEU A 157 9.70 12.97 16.85
C LEU A 157 9.79 14.04 15.75
N LYS A 158 10.95 14.17 15.13
CA LYS A 158 11.20 15.00 13.94
C LYS A 158 11.53 14.11 12.77
N PHE A 159 11.11 14.50 11.58
CA PHE A 159 11.34 13.73 10.37
C PHE A 159 11.42 14.61 9.13
N SER A 160 12.12 14.10 8.12
CA SER A 160 12.17 14.67 6.78
C SER A 160 12.45 13.55 5.78
N ALA A 161 11.57 13.33 4.80
CA ALA A 161 11.71 12.31 3.78
C ALA A 161 11.21 12.78 2.43
N GLU A 162 11.89 12.38 1.35
CA GLU A 162 11.38 12.44 -0.01
C GLU A 162 10.29 11.37 -0.19
N VAL A 163 9.22 11.72 -0.91
CA VAL A 163 8.08 10.81 -1.10
C VAL A 163 8.32 9.93 -2.31
N THR A 164 8.53 8.66 -2.07
CA THR A 164 8.68 7.64 -3.11
C THR A 164 7.35 7.34 -3.77
N ARG A 165 7.36 7.27 -5.10
CA ARG A 165 6.21 6.90 -5.93
C ARG A 165 6.62 5.88 -6.97
N PRO A 166 5.73 4.98 -7.34
CA PRO A 166 5.96 4.16 -8.51
C PRO A 166 6.02 5.04 -9.77
N PRO A 167 6.72 4.59 -10.82
CA PRO A 167 6.69 5.26 -12.11
C PRO A 167 5.26 5.51 -12.58
N ALA A 168 4.99 6.72 -13.07
CA ALA A 168 3.66 7.06 -13.56
C ALA A 168 3.26 6.18 -14.74
N GLY A 169 2.07 5.59 -14.68
CA GLY A 169 1.46 4.85 -15.78
C GLY A 169 0.69 5.77 -16.75
N THR A 170 0.26 5.20 -17.85
CA THR A 170 -0.71 5.86 -18.75
C THR A 170 -2.11 5.74 -18.14
N LYS A 171 -2.82 6.85 -17.99
CA LYS A 171 -4.18 6.84 -17.45
C LYS A 171 -5.12 6.02 -18.33
N LEU A 172 -5.90 5.17 -17.70
CA LEU A 172 -6.99 4.42 -18.32
C LEU A 172 -8.30 5.23 -18.29
N PRO A 173 -9.22 4.98 -19.24
CA PRO A 173 -10.56 5.55 -19.18
C PRO A 173 -11.33 5.06 -17.95
N THR A 174 -12.43 5.73 -17.59
CA THR A 174 -13.25 5.45 -16.40
C THR A 174 -13.86 4.05 -16.36
N ASP A 175 -13.94 3.35 -17.49
CA ASP A 175 -14.36 1.95 -17.55
C ASP A 175 -13.20 0.96 -17.49
N GLY A 176 -11.95 1.45 -17.38
CA GLY A 176 -10.72 0.66 -17.33
C GLY A 176 -10.26 0.12 -18.69
N GLY A 177 -10.94 0.45 -19.81
CA GLY A 177 -10.62 -0.02 -21.14
C GLY A 177 -10.62 -1.56 -21.27
N GLU A 178 -9.65 -2.13 -21.99
CA GLU A 178 -9.55 -3.60 -22.17
C GLU A 178 -9.32 -4.37 -20.84
N PRO A 179 -8.44 -3.90 -19.91
CA PRO A 179 -8.36 -4.51 -18.59
C PRO A 179 -9.69 -4.49 -17.82
N GLY A 180 -10.43 -3.38 -17.92
CA GLY A 180 -11.74 -3.25 -17.28
C GLY A 180 -12.79 -4.21 -17.85
N LYS A 181 -12.79 -4.47 -19.17
CA LYS A 181 -13.64 -5.48 -19.79
C LYS A 181 -13.34 -6.88 -19.29
N ALA A 182 -12.06 -7.22 -19.14
CA ALA A 182 -11.62 -8.50 -18.59
C ALA A 182 -12.06 -8.67 -17.14
N LEU A 183 -11.94 -7.64 -16.29
CA LEU A 183 -12.44 -7.68 -14.92
C LEU A 183 -13.97 -7.90 -14.87
N LYS A 184 -14.75 -7.22 -15.70
CA LYS A 184 -16.21 -7.45 -15.80
C LYS A 184 -16.55 -8.87 -16.23
N SER A 185 -15.74 -9.46 -17.12
CA SER A 185 -15.90 -10.86 -17.53
C SER A 185 -15.67 -11.81 -16.35
N LEU A 186 -14.63 -11.56 -15.52
CA LEU A 186 -14.42 -12.32 -14.28
C LEU A 186 -15.61 -12.19 -13.33
N GLN A 187 -16.08 -10.97 -13.07
CA GLN A 187 -17.22 -10.73 -12.18
C GLN A 187 -18.48 -11.46 -12.68
N SER A 188 -18.70 -11.47 -13.99
CA SER A 188 -19.81 -12.25 -14.60
C SER A 188 -19.63 -13.76 -14.41
N ALA A 189 -18.40 -14.27 -14.55
CA ALA A 189 -18.09 -15.69 -14.34
C ALA A 189 -18.32 -16.13 -12.88
N ILE A 190 -17.91 -15.28 -11.92
CA ILE A 190 -18.16 -15.48 -10.48
C ILE A 190 -19.66 -15.53 -10.20
N ALA A 191 -20.44 -14.55 -10.70
CA ALA A 191 -21.88 -14.49 -10.51
C ALA A 191 -22.62 -15.70 -11.08
N LYS A 192 -22.12 -16.25 -12.21
CA LYS A 192 -22.66 -17.47 -12.86
C LYS A 192 -22.12 -18.77 -12.25
N LYS A 193 -21.20 -18.70 -11.30
CA LYS A 193 -20.48 -19.85 -10.74
C LYS A 193 -19.84 -20.72 -11.84
N SER A 194 -19.26 -20.09 -12.85
CA SER A 194 -18.65 -20.75 -14.00
C SER A 194 -17.16 -21.01 -13.74
N TRP A 195 -16.80 -22.27 -13.45
CA TRP A 195 -15.41 -22.64 -13.20
C TRP A 195 -14.49 -22.31 -14.39
N ASP A 196 -14.88 -22.71 -15.61
CA ASP A 196 -14.11 -22.40 -16.82
C ASP A 196 -14.04 -20.90 -17.10
N GLY A 197 -15.13 -20.19 -16.81
CA GLY A 197 -15.15 -18.73 -16.91
C GLY A 197 -14.19 -18.05 -15.93
N ILE A 198 -14.10 -18.54 -14.69
CA ILE A 198 -13.15 -18.02 -13.70
C ILE A 198 -11.71 -18.31 -14.16
N LYS A 199 -11.38 -19.56 -14.49
CA LYS A 199 -10.05 -19.94 -14.98
C LYS A 199 -9.61 -19.13 -16.21
N ALA A 200 -10.54 -18.83 -17.10
CA ALA A 200 -10.25 -18.05 -18.30
C ALA A 200 -9.94 -16.57 -18.03
N ASN A 201 -10.28 -16.02 -16.86
CA ASN A 201 -10.15 -14.60 -16.53
C ASN A 201 -9.24 -14.30 -15.33
N VAL A 202 -8.58 -15.30 -14.74
CA VAL A 202 -7.55 -15.12 -13.71
C VAL A 202 -6.19 -15.52 -14.25
N SER A 203 -5.10 -15.03 -13.62
CA SER A 203 -3.73 -15.36 -14.02
C SER A 203 -3.43 -16.86 -13.88
N ALA A 204 -2.46 -17.34 -14.64
CA ALA A 204 -2.04 -18.75 -14.58
C ALA A 204 -1.67 -19.16 -13.14
N LYS A 205 -1.00 -18.27 -12.40
CA LYS A 205 -0.67 -18.48 -10.98
C LYS A 205 -1.92 -18.68 -10.11
N ASN A 206 -2.97 -17.91 -10.35
CA ASN A 206 -4.23 -18.07 -9.61
C ASN A 206 -4.95 -19.35 -10.01
N VAL A 207 -4.92 -19.73 -11.29
CA VAL A 207 -5.47 -21.02 -11.74
C VAL A 207 -4.77 -22.17 -11.01
N GLU A 208 -3.44 -22.15 -10.95
CA GLU A 208 -2.64 -23.16 -10.23
C GLU A 208 -3.01 -23.22 -8.74
N SER A 209 -3.21 -22.05 -8.11
CA SER A 209 -3.62 -21.96 -6.69
C SER A 209 -5.04 -22.45 -6.42
N PHE A 210 -5.96 -22.30 -7.38
CA PHE A 210 -7.37 -22.70 -7.21
C PHE A 210 -7.66 -24.13 -7.66
N ASP A 211 -6.91 -24.67 -8.64
CA ASP A 211 -7.15 -25.98 -9.27
C ASP A 211 -6.30 -27.08 -8.61
N GLU A 212 -6.62 -27.39 -7.36
CA GLU A 212 -5.90 -28.41 -6.61
C GLU A 212 -6.38 -29.82 -6.97
N SER A 213 -5.44 -30.66 -7.37
CA SER A 213 -5.71 -32.01 -7.90
C SER A 213 -6.35 -32.99 -6.92
N TYR A 214 -6.25 -32.72 -5.62
CA TYR A 214 -6.87 -33.55 -4.56
C TYR A 214 -8.32 -33.14 -4.22
N ARG A 215 -8.81 -32.05 -4.84
CA ARG A 215 -10.18 -31.56 -4.67
C ARG A 215 -11.05 -31.88 -5.89
N THR A 216 -12.34 -31.93 -5.66
CA THR A 216 -13.31 -32.00 -6.76
C THR A 216 -13.40 -30.64 -7.48
N PRO A 217 -13.81 -30.58 -8.76
CA PRO A 217 -14.05 -29.33 -9.47
C PRO A 217 -15.02 -28.38 -8.76
N LYS A 218 -15.98 -28.93 -8.01
CA LYS A 218 -16.91 -28.13 -7.21
C LYS A 218 -16.21 -27.47 -6.01
N GLU A 219 -15.36 -28.21 -5.29
CA GLU A 219 -14.61 -27.68 -4.16
C GLU A 219 -13.62 -26.61 -4.61
N ASN A 220 -12.93 -26.83 -5.74
CA ASN A 220 -12.05 -25.82 -6.33
C ASN A 220 -12.82 -24.55 -6.72
N LEU A 221 -14.01 -24.68 -7.29
CA LEU A 221 -14.88 -23.55 -7.62
C LEU A 221 -15.33 -22.77 -6.37
N ASP A 222 -15.79 -23.49 -5.34
CA ASP A 222 -16.27 -22.87 -4.10
C ASP A 222 -15.13 -22.12 -3.39
N ASP A 223 -13.92 -22.69 -3.35
CA ASP A 223 -12.72 -22.08 -2.79
C ASP A 223 -12.28 -20.82 -3.58
N ALA A 224 -12.25 -20.91 -4.91
CA ALA A 224 -11.95 -19.80 -5.78
C ALA A 224 -12.93 -18.63 -5.60
N ILE A 225 -14.24 -18.91 -5.52
CA ILE A 225 -15.27 -17.89 -5.27
C ILE A 225 -15.07 -17.25 -3.90
N GLN A 226 -14.77 -18.04 -2.86
CA GLN A 226 -14.53 -17.55 -1.53
C GLN A 226 -13.29 -16.63 -1.50
N THR A 227 -12.19 -17.07 -2.09
CA THR A 227 -10.93 -16.30 -2.16
C THR A 227 -11.12 -14.99 -2.93
N LEU A 228 -11.75 -15.04 -4.11
CA LEU A 228 -12.05 -13.86 -4.89
C LEU A 228 -13.02 -12.91 -4.16
N GLY A 229 -13.93 -13.45 -3.35
CA GLY A 229 -14.83 -12.66 -2.50
C GLY A 229 -14.15 -11.89 -1.35
N PHE A 230 -12.94 -12.29 -0.94
CA PHE A 230 -12.12 -11.49 -0.02
C PHE A 230 -11.41 -10.34 -0.73
N TRP A 231 -11.09 -10.49 -2.01
CA TRP A 231 -10.32 -9.51 -2.78
C TRP A 231 -11.19 -8.51 -3.52
N LEU A 232 -12.40 -8.90 -3.90
CA LEU A 232 -13.31 -8.10 -4.74
C LEU A 232 -14.56 -7.70 -3.94
N PRO A 233 -15.25 -6.62 -4.34
CA PRO A 233 -16.51 -6.25 -3.72
C PRO A 233 -17.57 -7.34 -3.87
N LYS A 234 -18.49 -7.43 -2.89
CA LYS A 234 -19.57 -8.43 -2.85
C LYS A 234 -20.48 -8.45 -4.08
N LYS A 235 -20.66 -7.28 -4.69
CA LYS A 235 -21.41 -7.10 -5.95
C LYS A 235 -20.47 -6.53 -7.00
N ALA A 236 -20.86 -6.62 -8.27
CA ALA A 236 -20.09 -5.98 -9.34
C ALA A 236 -19.88 -4.48 -9.02
N GLY A 237 -18.61 -4.10 -8.84
CA GLY A 237 -18.24 -2.74 -8.53
C GLY A 237 -18.17 -1.87 -9.79
N LYS A 238 -18.07 -0.56 -9.57
CA LYS A 238 -17.87 0.45 -10.61
C LYS A 238 -16.38 0.74 -10.79
N ILE A 239 -15.85 0.50 -11.98
CA ILE A 239 -14.49 0.94 -12.32
C ILE A 239 -14.55 2.47 -12.52
N THR A 240 -13.72 3.21 -11.78
CA THR A 240 -13.72 4.68 -11.80
C THR A 240 -12.46 5.26 -12.43
N GLY A 241 -11.48 4.42 -12.73
CA GLY A 241 -10.22 4.82 -13.36
C GLY A 241 -9.18 3.73 -13.29
N GLY A 242 -7.93 4.16 -13.41
CA GLY A 242 -6.77 3.29 -13.31
C GLY A 242 -5.61 3.79 -14.15
N GLU A 243 -4.55 3.01 -14.17
CA GLU A 243 -3.35 3.28 -14.96
C GLU A 243 -2.75 2.01 -15.56
N LEU A 244 -2.11 2.18 -16.71
CA LEU A 244 -1.42 1.13 -17.44
C LEU A 244 0.10 1.32 -17.29
N ARG A 245 0.80 0.27 -16.86
CA ARG A 245 2.26 0.21 -16.70
C ARG A 245 2.78 -1.02 -17.44
N GLY A 246 3.12 -0.88 -18.73
CA GLY A 246 3.51 -2.01 -19.57
C GLY A 246 2.41 -3.07 -19.66
N ASP A 247 2.71 -4.30 -19.28
CA ASP A 247 1.79 -5.44 -19.26
C ASP A 247 1.00 -5.56 -17.93
N THR A 248 1.00 -4.52 -17.12
CA THR A 248 0.23 -4.45 -15.86
C THR A 248 -0.73 -3.26 -15.92
N ALA A 249 -1.99 -3.47 -15.53
CA ALA A 249 -2.95 -2.41 -15.31
C ALA A 249 -3.41 -2.43 -13.84
N LEU A 250 -3.45 -1.24 -13.23
CA LEU A 250 -4.04 -1.02 -11.92
C LEU A 250 -5.38 -0.32 -12.12
N LEU A 251 -6.47 -0.95 -11.67
CA LEU A 251 -7.81 -0.40 -11.78
C LEU A 251 -8.32 0.06 -10.42
N ASP A 252 -8.95 1.23 -10.39
CA ASP A 252 -9.71 1.73 -9.25
C ASP A 252 -11.14 1.17 -9.36
N LEU A 253 -11.54 0.31 -8.42
CA LEU A 253 -12.84 -0.35 -8.39
C LEU A 253 -13.58 0.06 -7.12
N GLU A 254 -14.64 0.85 -7.25
CA GLU A 254 -15.54 1.18 -6.14
C GLU A 254 -16.63 0.13 -6.01
N GLY A 255 -16.88 -0.33 -4.79
CA GLY A 255 -17.92 -1.33 -4.55
C GLY A 255 -18.23 -1.58 -3.08
N GLU A 256 -19.32 -2.30 -2.86
CA GLU A 256 -19.81 -2.60 -1.52
C GLU A 256 -18.90 -3.62 -0.81
N LEU A 257 -18.39 -3.25 0.36
CA LEU A 257 -17.62 -4.12 1.24
C LEU A 257 -18.55 -4.83 2.25
N PHE A 258 -19.38 -4.03 2.96
CA PHE A 258 -20.43 -4.47 3.86
C PHE A 258 -21.71 -3.71 3.52
N GLU A 259 -22.83 -4.15 4.08
CA GLU A 259 -24.11 -3.51 3.86
C GLU A 259 -24.05 -2.00 4.15
N GLY A 260 -24.32 -1.19 3.14
CA GLY A 260 -24.27 0.28 3.21
C GLY A 260 -22.88 0.91 3.28
N GLN A 261 -21.81 0.13 3.21
CA GLN A 261 -20.45 0.64 3.24
C GLN A 261 -19.71 0.36 1.93
N ASN A 262 -19.27 1.43 1.27
CA ASN A 262 -18.49 1.34 0.06
C ASN A 262 -16.99 1.48 0.35
N ALA A 263 -16.19 0.80 -0.46
CA ALA A 263 -14.73 0.86 -0.40
C ALA A 263 -14.15 1.01 -1.80
N LEU A 264 -12.94 1.54 -1.86
CA LEU A 264 -12.09 1.47 -3.05
C LEU A 264 -11.24 0.21 -2.97
N PHE A 265 -11.26 -0.56 -4.04
CA PHE A 265 -10.39 -1.69 -4.27
C PHE A 265 -9.40 -1.34 -5.39
N LEU A 266 -8.14 -1.63 -5.16
CA LEU A 266 -7.11 -1.59 -6.20
C LEU A 266 -7.00 -2.98 -6.81
N VAL A 267 -7.21 -3.07 -8.11
CA VAL A 267 -7.22 -4.36 -8.84
C VAL A 267 -6.06 -4.38 -9.81
N ARG A 268 -5.18 -5.36 -9.66
CA ARG A 268 -4.09 -5.61 -10.61
C ARG A 268 -4.56 -6.60 -11.67
N MET A 269 -4.53 -6.15 -12.92
CA MET A 269 -4.67 -6.97 -14.10
C MET A 269 -3.31 -7.14 -14.76
N VAL A 270 -3.01 -8.33 -15.24
CA VAL A 270 -1.76 -8.60 -15.99
C VAL A 270 -2.09 -9.11 -17.38
N LYS A 271 -1.19 -8.89 -18.32
CA LYS A 271 -1.35 -9.36 -19.69
C LYS A 271 -0.59 -10.67 -19.90
N GLU A 272 -1.32 -11.76 -20.03
CA GLU A 272 -0.79 -13.08 -20.33
C GLU A 272 -1.28 -13.54 -21.70
N ASN A 273 -0.39 -13.99 -22.56
CA ASN A 273 -0.72 -14.47 -23.92
C ASN A 273 -1.61 -13.47 -24.70
N SER A 274 -1.27 -12.18 -24.62
CA SER A 274 -2.01 -11.05 -25.23
C SER A 274 -3.42 -10.80 -24.67
N ARG A 275 -3.80 -11.44 -23.56
CA ARG A 275 -5.09 -11.27 -22.88
C ARG A 275 -4.91 -10.67 -21.51
N TRP A 276 -5.80 -9.79 -21.10
CA TRP A 276 -5.86 -9.28 -19.74
C TRP A 276 -6.54 -10.29 -18.84
N VAL A 277 -5.90 -10.61 -17.71
CA VAL A 277 -6.40 -11.50 -16.67
C VAL A 277 -6.24 -10.87 -15.31
N PHE A 278 -7.10 -11.21 -14.39
CA PHE A 278 -7.02 -10.78 -12.99
C PHE A 278 -5.85 -11.49 -12.30
N ASP A 279 -5.04 -10.70 -11.59
CA ASP A 279 -3.93 -11.24 -10.80
C ASP A 279 -4.21 -11.12 -9.30
N ARG A 280 -4.55 -9.91 -8.84
CA ARG A 280 -4.73 -9.64 -7.40
C ARG A 280 -5.57 -8.39 -7.18
N ALA A 281 -6.21 -8.31 -6.01
CA ALA A 281 -6.81 -7.07 -5.55
C ALA A 281 -6.56 -6.86 -4.06
N THR A 282 -6.64 -5.62 -3.62
CA THR A 282 -6.60 -5.23 -2.21
C THR A 282 -7.60 -4.12 -1.94
N LYS A 283 -8.14 -4.06 -0.73
CA LYS A 283 -8.95 -2.94 -0.28
C LYS A 283 -8.02 -1.76 0.07
N ALA A 284 -8.16 -0.65 -0.63
CA ALA A 284 -7.39 0.55 -0.38
C ALA A 284 -7.90 1.38 0.81
N GLY A 285 -9.21 1.33 1.05
CA GLY A 285 -9.85 2.06 2.15
C GLY A 285 -11.33 2.24 1.93
N MET A 286 -11.97 2.91 2.89
CA MET A 286 -13.40 3.28 2.80
C MET A 286 -13.57 4.45 1.84
N ILE A 287 -14.80 4.66 1.38
CA ILE A 287 -15.20 5.80 0.57
C ILE A 287 -16.28 6.53 1.33
N ASP A 288 -16.07 7.82 1.59
CA ASP A 288 -17.13 8.68 2.11
C ASP A 288 -18.24 8.84 1.07
N ASN A 289 -19.49 8.63 1.46
CA ASN A 289 -20.68 8.75 0.61
C ASN A 289 -21.07 10.22 0.39
#